data_466b78d737730fa0911d61c01a2abb35
#
_entry.id   466b78d737730fa0911d61c01a2abb35
#
_cell.length_a   1.000
_cell.length_b   1.000
_cell.length_c   1.000
_cell.angle_alpha   90.00
_cell.angle_beta   90.00
_cell.angle_gamma   90.00
#
_symmetry.space_group_name_H-M   'P 1'
#
loop_
_entity.id
_entity.type
_entity.pdbx_description
1 polymer ?
#
loop_
_entity_poly.entity_id
_entity_poly.type
_entity_poly.pdbx_seq_one_letter_code
_entity_poly.pdbx_strand_id
1 'polypeptide(L)'
;PVFAERRMMLPVLGGISGWYSIRLNISFRMPHPMNDRNNPLHTDLCGIPMASPIVLLSGCVGFGEEYTRVEGFSNRDVGGVVLKGTTGEARLGNPPHRVYETPMGMLNAIGLQNPGVQTVVDEILPGHDFSETRFFANVSGSTLEEYERVTRRFDDSPIDGIEINISCPNVKEGGVQFGNDPEMSARVVAACRAQTTKPIFTKLSPNQTDIRDNARLCIEAGTDGFSVINTVTGMAIDAEARKPVIGNLRGGLSGPAIKPIALLKVHEVHEVAAPHRIPIIGQGGIRTATDALEFIIAGATAVGIGTALFYDPLACRKINAGIADYLERHGIDSVGDLVGSLQT
;
A
#
# COMPACT_ATOMS: atom_id res chain seq x y z
N PRO A 1 1.18 31.48 5.81
CA PRO A 1 0.26 31.20 4.74
C PRO A 1 0.87 31.61 3.41
N VAL A 2 1.26 30.63 2.61
CA VAL A 2 1.73 30.86 1.23
C VAL A 2 0.49 30.77 0.36
N PHE A 3 0.10 31.90 -0.24
CA PHE A 3 -1.05 31.94 -1.16
C PHE A 3 -0.58 31.52 -2.55
N ALA A 4 -1.14 30.44 -3.08
CA ALA A 4 -1.00 30.10 -4.49
C ALA A 4 -2.21 30.69 -5.26
N GLU A 5 -1.99 31.76 -6.03
CA GLU A 5 -2.98 32.26 -6.98
C GLU A 5 -2.87 31.48 -8.29
N ARG A 6 -3.91 30.71 -8.63
CA ARG A 6 -4.09 30.22 -10.00
C ARG A 6 -5.07 31.14 -10.73
N ARG A 7 -4.63 31.76 -11.82
CA ARG A 7 -5.49 32.46 -12.77
C ARG A 7 -5.99 31.46 -13.80
N MET A 8 -7.29 31.28 -13.87
CA MET A 8 -7.91 30.45 -14.90
C MET A 8 -8.75 31.35 -15.82
N MET A 9 -8.56 31.20 -17.13
CA MET A 9 -9.39 31.87 -18.15
C MET A 9 -10.60 30.95 -18.40
N LEU A 10 -11.80 31.41 -18.03
CA LEU A 10 -13.04 30.71 -18.37
C LEU A 10 -13.72 31.46 -19.51
N PRO A 11 -14.20 30.79 -20.59
CA PRO A 11 -14.99 31.41 -21.61
C PRO A 11 -16.38 31.75 -21.05
N VAL A 12 -16.74 33.01 -21.03
CA VAL A 12 -18.10 33.46 -20.72
C VAL A 12 -18.85 33.60 -22.04
N LEU A 13 -19.99 32.97 -22.16
CA LEU A 13 -20.93 33.16 -23.25
C LEU A 13 -21.38 34.64 -23.26
N GLY A 14 -20.83 35.44 -24.18
CA GLY A 14 -21.16 36.86 -24.27
C GLY A 14 -20.00 37.82 -24.60
N GLY A 15 -18.84 37.33 -24.95
CA GLY A 15 -17.79 38.15 -25.62
C GLY A 15 -16.95 39.07 -24.74
N ILE A 16 -16.88 38.89 -23.42
CA ILE A 16 -15.95 39.60 -22.53
C ILE A 16 -15.16 38.57 -21.72
N SER A 17 -13.85 38.45 -21.98
CA SER A 17 -12.94 37.62 -21.20
C SER A 17 -12.63 38.31 -19.86
N GLY A 18 -13.06 37.72 -18.75
CA GLY A 18 -12.72 38.19 -17.41
C GLY A 18 -11.75 37.23 -16.71
N TRP A 19 -10.76 37.78 -15.97
CA TRP A 19 -9.90 37.02 -15.09
C TRP A 19 -10.61 36.85 -13.72
N TYR A 20 -10.89 35.62 -13.34
CA TYR A 20 -11.42 35.34 -12.00
C TYR A 20 -10.32 34.71 -11.15
N SER A 21 -10.01 35.35 -10.01
CA SER A 21 -9.17 34.77 -8.98
C SER A 21 -10.00 33.91 -8.05
N ILE A 22 -9.88 32.60 -8.15
CA ILE A 22 -10.45 31.70 -7.16
C ILE A 22 -9.42 31.56 -6.04
N ARG A 23 -9.71 32.16 -4.88
CA ARG A 23 -8.94 31.90 -3.66
C ARG A 23 -9.39 30.56 -3.09
N LEU A 24 -8.64 29.51 -3.35
CA LEU A 24 -8.75 28.28 -2.60
C LEU A 24 -8.04 28.52 -1.25
N ASN A 25 -8.82 28.66 -0.20
CA ASN A 25 -8.31 28.73 1.16
C ASN A 25 -7.94 27.30 1.62
N ILE A 26 -6.85 26.74 1.06
CA ILE A 26 -6.27 25.50 1.55
C ILE A 26 -5.37 25.88 2.72
N SER A 27 -5.91 25.79 3.93
CA SER A 27 -5.11 25.87 5.15
C SER A 27 -4.19 24.65 5.20
N PHE A 28 -2.95 24.79 4.73
CA PHE A 28 -1.91 23.78 4.96
C PHE A 28 -1.58 23.79 6.46
N ARG A 29 -2.22 22.90 7.22
CA ARG A 29 -1.66 22.55 8.54
C ARG A 29 -0.30 21.90 8.30
N MET A 30 0.71 22.36 9.09
CA MET A 30 2.02 21.71 9.12
C MET A 30 1.85 20.24 9.50
N PRO A 31 2.60 19.31 8.89
CA PRO A 31 2.53 17.90 9.27
C PRO A 31 2.81 17.74 10.75
N HIS A 32 1.99 16.92 11.42
CA HIS A 32 2.15 16.64 12.84
C HIS A 32 3.36 15.73 13.08
N PRO A 33 4.05 15.86 14.23
CA PRO A 33 5.06 14.88 14.64
C PRO A 33 4.47 13.45 14.65
N MET A 34 5.27 12.45 14.31
CA MET A 34 4.81 11.04 14.24
C MET A 34 4.17 10.53 15.55
N ASN A 35 4.57 11.09 16.69
CA ASN A 35 4.09 10.69 18.03
C ASN A 35 3.05 11.65 18.62
N ASP A 36 2.52 12.59 17.84
CA ASP A 36 1.50 13.53 18.34
C ASP A 36 0.14 12.83 18.46
N ARG A 37 -0.17 12.36 19.66
CA ARG A 37 -1.46 11.70 19.97
C ARG A 37 -2.66 12.65 19.95
N ASN A 38 -2.46 13.96 19.89
CA ASN A 38 -3.54 14.94 19.70
C ASN A 38 -3.89 15.12 18.22
N ASN A 39 -3.12 14.54 17.31
CA ASN A 39 -3.44 14.50 15.90
C ASN A 39 -4.58 13.49 15.65
N PRO A 40 -5.75 13.90 15.15
CA PRO A 40 -6.89 13.00 14.92
C PRO A 40 -6.60 11.92 13.86
N LEU A 41 -5.56 12.11 13.04
CA LEU A 41 -5.10 11.15 12.04
C LEU A 41 -4.04 10.18 12.58
N HIS A 42 -3.60 10.37 13.83
CA HIS A 42 -2.61 9.48 14.43
C HIS A 42 -3.11 8.04 14.43
N THR A 43 -2.23 7.11 14.05
CA THR A 43 -2.51 5.68 13.98
C THR A 43 -1.33 4.90 14.53
N ASP A 44 -1.58 3.73 15.10
CA ASP A 44 -0.55 2.80 15.57
C ASP A 44 -0.67 1.47 14.83
N LEU A 45 0.44 0.99 14.27
CA LEU A 45 0.55 -0.34 13.67
C LEU A 45 1.53 -1.20 14.47
N CYS A 46 1.02 -2.05 15.34
CA CYS A 46 1.85 -2.98 16.15
C CYS A 46 2.91 -2.26 17.00
N GLY A 47 2.56 -1.12 17.62
CA GLY A 47 3.47 -0.30 18.40
C GLY A 47 4.32 0.67 17.56
N ILE A 48 4.10 0.73 16.24
CA ILE A 48 4.73 1.71 15.35
C ILE A 48 3.80 2.92 15.22
N PRO A 49 4.10 4.06 15.89
CA PRO A 49 3.27 5.26 15.79
C PRO A 49 3.44 5.94 14.44
N MET A 50 2.33 6.31 13.81
CA MET A 50 2.28 6.98 12.52
C MET A 50 1.49 8.29 12.60
N ALA A 51 1.96 9.34 11.95
CA ALA A 51 1.29 10.65 11.91
C ALA A 51 0.00 10.65 11.07
N SER A 52 -0.24 9.63 10.27
CA SER A 52 -1.36 9.50 9.34
C SER A 52 -1.68 8.03 9.09
N PRO A 53 -2.95 7.66 8.84
CA PRO A 53 -3.30 6.28 8.48
C PRO A 53 -2.86 5.90 7.06
N ILE A 54 -2.24 6.80 6.30
CA ILE A 54 -1.85 6.54 4.91
C ILE A 54 -0.50 5.86 4.82
N VAL A 55 -0.45 4.76 4.06
CA VAL A 55 0.77 4.01 3.72
C VAL A 55 0.95 4.00 2.21
N LEU A 56 2.14 4.39 1.72
CA LEU A 56 2.49 4.27 0.31
C LEU A 56 2.89 2.83 -0.01
N LEU A 57 2.32 2.30 -1.11
CA LEU A 57 2.43 0.87 -1.43
C LEU A 57 3.70 0.52 -2.20
N SER A 58 4.27 -0.63 -1.85
CA SER A 58 5.34 -1.28 -2.59
C SER A 58 5.02 -1.39 -4.09
N GLY A 59 6.00 -1.01 -4.91
CA GLY A 59 5.89 -1.03 -6.36
C GLY A 59 5.37 0.25 -7.00
N CYS A 60 4.91 1.23 -6.21
CA CYS A 60 4.40 2.51 -6.71
C CYS A 60 5.33 3.69 -6.43
N VAL A 61 6.24 3.56 -5.48
CA VAL A 61 7.11 4.66 -4.99
C VAL A 61 8.58 4.27 -4.91
N GLY A 62 9.00 3.24 -5.65
CA GLY A 62 10.38 2.76 -5.63
C GLY A 62 10.82 2.36 -4.22
N PHE A 63 11.93 2.91 -3.77
CA PHE A 63 12.41 2.75 -2.40
C PHE A 63 12.03 3.93 -1.48
N GLY A 64 11.14 4.84 -1.93
CA GLY A 64 10.63 5.96 -1.13
C GLY A 64 11.32 7.29 -1.42
N GLU A 65 12.60 7.29 -1.75
CA GLU A 65 13.37 8.51 -2.07
C GLU A 65 13.00 9.12 -3.43
N GLU A 66 12.71 8.28 -4.43
CA GLU A 66 12.38 8.76 -5.76
C GLU A 66 11.11 9.61 -5.76
N TYR A 67 10.16 9.26 -4.90
CA TYR A 67 8.88 9.95 -4.84
C TYR A 67 8.97 11.31 -4.17
N THR A 68 9.96 11.55 -3.31
CA THR A 68 10.22 12.86 -2.69
C THR A 68 10.65 13.93 -3.71
N ARG A 69 11.01 13.52 -4.95
CA ARG A 69 11.33 14.44 -6.07
C ARG A 69 10.08 15.06 -6.71
N VAL A 70 8.89 14.59 -6.35
CA VAL A 70 7.63 15.17 -6.81
C VAL A 70 7.41 16.49 -6.09
N GLU A 71 7.27 17.59 -6.87
CA GLU A 71 7.05 18.92 -6.31
C GLU A 71 5.78 18.94 -5.43
N GLY A 72 5.94 19.42 -4.20
CA GLY A 72 4.86 19.52 -3.22
C GLY A 72 4.58 18.25 -2.42
N PHE A 73 5.28 17.13 -2.67
CA PHE A 73 5.22 15.94 -1.83
C PHE A 73 6.32 15.94 -0.76
N SER A 74 6.02 15.36 0.39
CA SER A 74 6.98 15.03 1.44
C SER A 74 6.61 13.70 2.09
N ASN A 75 7.58 12.91 2.51
CA ASN A 75 7.35 11.70 3.30
C ASN A 75 6.58 11.99 4.60
N ARG A 76 6.65 13.23 5.11
CA ARG A 76 5.86 13.69 6.29
C ARG A 76 4.35 13.80 6.02
N ASP A 77 3.93 13.71 4.74
CA ASP A 77 2.50 13.73 4.36
C ASP A 77 1.84 12.36 4.57
N VAL A 78 2.61 11.31 4.91
CA VAL A 78 2.13 9.93 5.07
C VAL A 78 2.64 9.29 6.36
N GLY A 79 1.92 8.30 6.86
CA GLY A 79 2.29 7.55 8.05
C GLY A 79 3.38 6.52 7.78
N GLY A 80 3.45 5.98 6.57
CA GLY A 80 4.48 5.00 6.23
C GLY A 80 4.68 4.78 4.74
N VAL A 81 5.81 4.17 4.41
CA VAL A 81 6.22 3.80 3.04
C VAL A 81 6.63 2.34 3.04
N VAL A 82 5.97 1.52 2.21
CA VAL A 82 6.40 0.15 1.94
C VAL A 82 7.34 0.17 0.74
N LEU A 83 8.59 -0.19 0.98
CA LEU A 83 9.66 -0.20 0.00
C LEU A 83 9.37 -1.19 -1.13
N LYS A 84 10.09 -1.05 -2.24
CA LYS A 84 10.03 -1.99 -3.36
C LYS A 84 10.28 -3.43 -2.90
N GLY A 85 9.46 -4.37 -3.41
CA GLY A 85 9.63 -5.79 -3.15
C GLY A 85 11.04 -6.27 -3.50
N THR A 86 11.71 -6.82 -2.50
CA THR A 86 13.13 -7.15 -2.54
C THR A 86 13.33 -8.65 -2.39
N THR A 87 14.23 -9.21 -3.19
CA THR A 87 14.62 -10.61 -3.21
C THR A 87 16.07 -10.78 -2.77
N GLY A 88 16.51 -12.00 -2.53
CA GLY A 88 17.88 -12.28 -2.11
C GLY A 88 18.91 -11.75 -3.10
N GLU A 89 18.72 -12.07 -4.37
CA GLU A 89 19.55 -11.60 -5.49
C GLU A 89 18.80 -10.59 -6.34
N ALA A 90 19.54 -9.78 -7.13
CA ALA A 90 18.96 -8.84 -8.07
C ALA A 90 18.11 -9.54 -9.13
N ARG A 91 16.99 -8.92 -9.50
CA ARG A 91 16.09 -9.40 -10.58
C ARG A 91 15.84 -8.29 -11.59
N LEU A 92 15.98 -8.61 -12.86
CA LEU A 92 15.67 -7.68 -13.96
C LEU A 92 14.16 -7.51 -14.17
N GLY A 93 13.35 -8.43 -13.63
CA GLY A 93 11.92 -8.49 -13.89
C GLY A 93 11.59 -9.06 -15.26
N ASN A 94 10.31 -8.96 -15.65
CA ASN A 94 9.82 -9.46 -16.93
C ASN A 94 10.23 -8.51 -18.08
N PRO A 95 10.31 -9.00 -19.32
CA PRO A 95 10.50 -8.16 -20.50
C PRO A 95 9.35 -7.15 -20.69
N PRO A 96 9.57 -6.03 -21.42
CA PRO A 96 8.49 -5.16 -21.89
C PRO A 96 7.57 -5.92 -22.89
N HIS A 97 6.30 -5.58 -23.03
CA HIS A 97 5.48 -4.60 -22.31
C HIS A 97 4.92 -5.23 -21.05
N ARG A 98 5.09 -4.59 -19.89
CA ARG A 98 4.74 -5.19 -18.61
C ARG A 98 3.79 -4.34 -17.75
N VAL A 99 3.30 -3.26 -18.33
CA VAL A 99 2.25 -2.38 -17.76
C VAL A 99 1.28 -2.01 -18.87
N TYR A 100 -0.01 -2.01 -18.55
CA TYR A 100 -1.07 -1.60 -19.46
C TYR A 100 -2.19 -0.91 -18.67
N GLU A 101 -2.60 0.27 -19.12
CA GLU A 101 -3.72 1.00 -18.54
C GLU A 101 -5.04 0.41 -19.00
N THR A 102 -5.97 0.21 -18.08
CA THR A 102 -7.35 -0.21 -18.34
C THR A 102 -8.32 0.93 -18.01
N PRO A 103 -9.59 0.91 -18.45
CA PRO A 103 -10.53 2.00 -18.22
C PRO A 103 -10.66 2.45 -16.76
N MET A 104 -10.48 1.55 -15.79
CA MET A 104 -10.63 1.83 -14.36
C MET A 104 -9.48 1.26 -13.52
N GLY A 105 -8.29 1.16 -14.10
CA GLY A 105 -7.14 0.63 -13.39
C GLY A 105 -5.94 0.35 -14.27
N MET A 106 -5.08 -0.55 -13.79
CA MET A 106 -3.83 -0.88 -14.45
C MET A 106 -3.52 -2.37 -14.31
N LEU A 107 -3.13 -3.01 -15.41
CA LEU A 107 -2.52 -4.35 -15.40
C LEU A 107 -1.02 -4.22 -15.32
N ASN A 108 -0.39 -5.02 -14.48
CA ASN A 108 1.07 -5.10 -14.43
C ASN A 108 1.57 -6.54 -14.31
N ALA A 109 2.75 -6.78 -14.89
CA ALA A 109 3.52 -8.00 -14.74
C ALA A 109 5.01 -7.65 -14.65
N ILE A 110 5.40 -6.93 -13.60
CA ILE A 110 6.77 -6.37 -13.43
C ILE A 110 7.79 -7.47 -13.20
N GLY A 111 7.45 -8.58 -12.51
CA GLY A 111 8.36 -9.69 -12.26
C GLY A 111 9.39 -9.42 -11.17
N LEU A 112 9.03 -8.68 -10.11
CA LEU A 112 9.87 -8.38 -8.95
C LEU A 112 11.22 -7.73 -9.31
N GLN A 113 11.26 -6.82 -10.29
CA GLN A 113 12.48 -6.05 -10.59
C GLN A 113 12.99 -5.34 -9.33
N ASN A 114 14.20 -5.68 -8.89
CA ASN A 114 14.84 -5.09 -7.72
C ASN A 114 16.36 -5.37 -7.74
N PRO A 115 17.20 -4.60 -7.01
CA PRO A 115 18.65 -4.74 -7.02
C PRO A 115 19.20 -5.83 -6.07
N GLY A 116 18.34 -6.56 -5.36
CA GLY A 116 18.73 -7.52 -4.31
C GLY A 116 18.88 -6.88 -2.93
N VAL A 117 18.69 -7.68 -1.88
CA VAL A 117 18.64 -7.18 -0.50
C VAL A 117 19.96 -6.55 -0.05
N GLN A 118 21.10 -7.05 -0.52
CA GLN A 118 22.39 -6.48 -0.15
C GLN A 118 22.51 -5.02 -0.58
N THR A 119 22.24 -4.73 -1.86
CA THR A 119 22.25 -3.35 -2.40
C THR A 119 21.23 -2.46 -1.70
N VAL A 120 20.02 -2.98 -1.41
CA VAL A 120 19.01 -2.18 -0.70
C VAL A 120 19.50 -1.75 0.67
N VAL A 121 20.04 -2.66 1.46
CA VAL A 121 20.44 -2.36 2.84
C VAL A 121 21.73 -1.53 2.90
N ASP A 122 22.72 -1.81 2.04
CA ASP A 122 24.04 -1.19 2.13
C ASP A 122 24.17 0.13 1.35
N GLU A 123 23.38 0.31 0.29
CA GLU A 123 23.55 1.45 -0.61
C GLU A 123 22.32 2.38 -0.64
N ILE A 124 21.08 1.82 -0.56
CA ILE A 124 19.87 2.61 -0.69
C ILE A 124 19.39 3.14 0.66
N LEU A 125 19.21 2.29 1.67
CA LEU A 125 18.72 2.69 2.98
C LEU A 125 19.56 3.76 3.69
N PRO A 126 20.88 3.80 3.56
CA PRO A 126 21.70 4.87 4.17
C PRO A 126 21.37 6.28 3.69
N GLY A 127 20.70 6.42 2.53
CA GLY A 127 20.23 7.70 1.99
C GLY A 127 18.89 8.19 2.54
N HIS A 128 18.20 7.38 3.37
CA HIS A 128 16.87 7.72 3.89
C HIS A 128 16.93 8.52 5.18
N ASP A 129 16.00 9.49 5.32
CA ASP A 129 15.72 10.13 6.62
C ASP A 129 14.56 9.39 7.32
N PHE A 130 14.91 8.48 8.22
CA PHE A 130 13.95 7.69 9.01
C PHE A 130 13.16 8.53 10.04
N SER A 131 13.45 9.83 10.18
CA SER A 131 12.70 10.74 11.04
C SER A 131 11.45 11.33 10.37
N GLU A 132 11.31 11.19 9.04
CA GLU A 132 10.22 11.81 8.29
C GLU A 132 8.93 10.98 8.30
N THR A 133 9.05 9.66 8.21
CA THR A 133 7.93 8.70 8.17
C THR A 133 8.42 7.32 8.57
N ARG A 134 7.53 6.32 8.60
CA ARG A 134 7.88 4.92 8.86
C ARG A 134 8.21 4.18 7.58
N PHE A 135 9.22 3.32 7.61
CA PHE A 135 9.64 2.52 6.47
C PHE A 135 9.47 1.02 6.75
N PHE A 136 8.75 0.35 5.84
CA PHE A 136 8.51 -1.09 5.88
C PHE A 136 9.24 -1.74 4.72
N ALA A 137 10.07 -2.74 4.99
CA ALA A 137 10.64 -3.55 3.92
C ALA A 137 9.56 -4.46 3.32
N ASN A 138 9.55 -4.63 1.99
CA ASN A 138 8.73 -5.65 1.36
C ASN A 138 9.61 -6.83 0.97
N VAL A 139 9.43 -7.94 1.66
CA VAL A 139 10.20 -9.17 1.47
C VAL A 139 9.50 -10.09 0.48
N SER A 140 10.23 -10.51 -0.53
CA SER A 140 9.77 -11.45 -1.55
C SER A 140 10.83 -12.54 -1.78
N GLY A 141 10.40 -13.73 -2.12
CA GLY A 141 11.29 -14.85 -2.40
C GLY A 141 10.65 -15.92 -3.27
N SER A 142 11.44 -16.91 -3.69
CA SER A 142 10.99 -18.08 -4.44
C SER A 142 11.11 -19.38 -3.63
N THR A 143 11.82 -19.34 -2.50
CA THR A 143 11.98 -20.46 -1.56
C THR A 143 11.90 -19.95 -0.13
N LEU A 144 11.63 -20.83 0.85
CA LEU A 144 11.61 -20.49 2.27
C LEU A 144 12.95 -19.89 2.72
N GLU A 145 14.05 -20.49 2.29
CA GLU A 145 15.40 -20.04 2.62
C GLU A 145 15.70 -18.63 2.07
N GLU A 146 15.14 -18.29 0.91
CA GLU A 146 15.25 -16.92 0.36
C GLU A 146 14.48 -15.92 1.24
N TYR A 147 13.24 -16.25 1.65
CA TYR A 147 12.47 -15.42 2.57
C TYR A 147 13.22 -15.22 3.91
N GLU A 148 13.74 -16.28 4.52
CA GLU A 148 14.54 -16.21 5.75
C GLU A 148 15.76 -15.30 5.61
N ARG A 149 16.54 -15.49 4.53
CA ARG A 149 17.76 -14.71 4.27
C ARG A 149 17.44 -13.22 4.11
N VAL A 150 16.40 -12.90 3.32
CA VAL A 150 16.01 -11.50 3.06
C VAL A 150 15.47 -10.86 4.33
N THR A 151 14.65 -11.57 5.09
CA THR A 151 14.10 -11.09 6.36
C THR A 151 15.22 -10.78 7.37
N ARG A 152 16.15 -11.73 7.57
CA ARG A 152 17.32 -11.54 8.47
C ARG A 152 18.14 -10.31 8.08
N ARG A 153 18.36 -10.10 6.77
CA ARG A 153 19.14 -8.96 6.30
C ARG A 153 18.44 -7.62 6.57
N PHE A 154 17.11 -7.58 6.49
CA PHE A 154 16.34 -6.40 6.86
C PHE A 154 16.20 -6.21 8.37
N ASP A 155 16.26 -7.28 9.18
CA ASP A 155 16.21 -7.16 10.65
C ASP A 155 17.37 -6.31 11.17
N ASP A 156 18.57 -6.44 10.56
CA ASP A 156 19.77 -5.66 10.87
C ASP A 156 19.72 -4.20 10.36
N SER A 157 18.64 -3.79 9.69
CA SER A 157 18.53 -2.46 9.08
C SER A 157 17.59 -1.54 9.89
N PRO A 158 17.62 -0.20 9.65
CA PRO A 158 16.82 0.75 10.44
C PRO A 158 15.33 0.80 10.09
N ILE A 159 14.79 -0.12 9.27
CA ILE A 159 13.36 -0.17 8.95
C ILE A 159 12.50 -0.45 10.19
N ASP A 160 11.25 0.04 10.19
CA ASP A 160 10.33 -0.09 11.30
C ASP A 160 9.59 -1.45 11.34
N GLY A 161 9.32 -2.05 10.18
CA GLY A 161 8.59 -3.32 10.07
C GLY A 161 8.81 -4.02 8.73
N ILE A 162 8.25 -5.21 8.57
CA ILE A 162 8.44 -6.07 7.41
C ILE A 162 7.08 -6.47 6.82
N GLU A 163 6.83 -6.15 5.54
CA GLU A 163 5.72 -6.70 4.77
C GLU A 163 6.20 -7.95 4.03
N ILE A 164 5.63 -9.12 4.35
CA ILE A 164 5.93 -10.38 3.66
C ILE A 164 4.98 -10.51 2.46
N ASN A 165 5.53 -10.46 1.26
CA ASN A 165 4.76 -10.62 0.03
C ASN A 165 4.72 -12.09 -0.39
N ILE A 166 3.69 -12.81 0.05
CA ILE A 166 3.48 -14.23 -0.28
C ILE A 166 2.80 -14.45 -1.65
N SER A 167 2.46 -13.38 -2.37
CA SER A 167 1.69 -13.46 -3.63
C SER A 167 2.57 -13.65 -4.87
N CYS A 168 3.84 -14.04 -4.74
CA CYS A 168 4.75 -14.19 -5.87
C CYS A 168 4.38 -15.43 -6.71
N PRO A 169 4.12 -15.29 -8.03
CA PRO A 169 3.61 -16.40 -8.88
C PRO A 169 4.66 -17.43 -9.31
N ASN A 170 5.91 -17.31 -8.87
CA ASN A 170 7.04 -18.07 -9.46
C ASN A 170 7.69 -19.04 -8.47
N VAL A 171 6.94 -20.04 -7.98
CA VAL A 171 7.56 -21.16 -7.27
C VAL A 171 7.74 -22.32 -8.23
N LYS A 172 8.98 -22.77 -8.41
CA LYS A 172 9.31 -23.92 -9.26
C LYS A 172 8.84 -25.26 -8.69
N GLU A 173 8.49 -25.33 -7.43
CA GLU A 173 7.96 -26.52 -6.79
C GLU A 173 6.43 -26.53 -6.85
N GLY A 174 5.86 -27.22 -7.82
CA GLY A 174 4.45 -27.57 -7.89
C GLY A 174 3.49 -26.55 -8.51
N GLY A 175 3.95 -25.36 -8.95
CA GLY A 175 3.10 -24.40 -9.68
C GLY A 175 2.02 -23.69 -8.84
N VAL A 176 2.03 -23.88 -7.51
CA VAL A 176 1.11 -23.23 -6.57
C VAL A 176 1.72 -21.89 -6.13
N GLN A 177 0.94 -20.80 -6.23
CA GLN A 177 1.32 -19.52 -5.63
C GLN A 177 1.25 -19.69 -4.10
N PHE A 178 2.32 -19.38 -3.37
CA PHE A 178 2.36 -19.49 -1.90
C PHE A 178 1.12 -18.85 -1.24
N GLY A 179 0.70 -17.69 -1.71
CA GLY A 179 -0.41 -16.94 -1.15
C GLY A 179 -1.81 -17.49 -1.43
N ASN A 180 -1.94 -18.56 -2.24
CA ASN A 180 -3.23 -19.22 -2.51
C ASN A 180 -3.38 -20.53 -1.72
N ASP A 181 -2.33 -20.96 -1.05
CA ASP A 181 -2.31 -22.12 -0.15
C ASP A 181 -2.09 -21.61 1.28
N PRO A 182 -3.09 -21.76 2.17
CA PRO A 182 -3.00 -21.26 3.56
C PRO A 182 -1.86 -21.89 4.36
N GLU A 183 -1.60 -23.19 4.21
CA GLU A 183 -0.52 -23.87 4.93
C GLU A 183 0.86 -23.37 4.46
N MET A 184 1.02 -23.17 3.16
CA MET A 184 2.26 -22.64 2.61
C MET A 184 2.49 -21.19 3.02
N SER A 185 1.42 -20.37 3.04
CA SER A 185 1.47 -19.00 3.58
C SER A 185 1.96 -18.99 5.04
N ALA A 186 1.39 -19.83 5.88
CA ALA A 186 1.79 -19.96 7.28
C ALA A 186 3.26 -20.38 7.43
N ARG A 187 3.73 -21.33 6.61
CA ARG A 187 5.15 -21.74 6.61
C ARG A 187 6.09 -20.59 6.27
N VAL A 188 5.75 -19.76 5.29
CA VAL A 188 6.55 -18.56 4.95
C VAL A 188 6.56 -17.58 6.11
N VAL A 189 5.40 -17.31 6.73
CA VAL A 189 5.31 -16.42 7.89
C VAL A 189 6.15 -16.94 9.05
N ALA A 190 6.05 -18.23 9.40
CA ALA A 190 6.83 -18.85 10.48
C ALA A 190 8.35 -18.77 10.20
N ALA A 191 8.76 -19.03 8.95
CA ALA A 191 10.15 -18.94 8.53
C ALA A 191 10.70 -17.50 8.68
N CYS A 192 9.94 -16.49 8.26
CA CYS A 192 10.30 -15.08 8.45
C CYS A 192 10.28 -14.68 9.94
N ARG A 193 9.25 -15.10 10.70
CA ARG A 193 9.15 -14.81 12.14
C ARG A 193 10.37 -15.26 12.92
N ALA A 194 10.92 -16.42 12.57
CA ALA A 194 12.13 -16.95 13.20
C ALA A 194 13.38 -16.09 12.97
N GLN A 195 13.37 -15.15 12.03
CA GLN A 195 14.52 -14.32 11.63
C GLN A 195 14.46 -12.88 12.13
N THR A 196 13.36 -12.43 12.73
CA THR A 196 13.19 -11.02 13.12
C THR A 196 12.34 -10.89 14.37
N THR A 197 12.56 -9.81 15.12
CA THR A 197 11.66 -9.36 16.20
C THR A 197 10.82 -8.17 15.78
N LYS A 198 11.09 -7.58 14.62
CA LYS A 198 10.31 -6.47 14.07
C LYS A 198 8.88 -6.93 13.73
N PRO A 199 7.89 -6.02 13.76
CA PRO A 199 6.54 -6.32 13.31
C PRO A 199 6.50 -6.86 11.88
N ILE A 200 5.73 -7.95 11.69
CA ILE A 200 5.51 -8.61 10.39
C ILE A 200 4.09 -8.37 9.92
N PHE A 201 3.94 -7.88 8.71
CA PHE A 201 2.66 -7.71 8.02
C PHE A 201 2.58 -8.69 6.85
N THR A 202 1.66 -9.66 6.92
CA THR A 202 1.47 -10.60 5.81
C THR A 202 0.57 -10.00 4.74
N LYS A 203 1.10 -9.88 3.51
CA LYS A 203 0.34 -9.35 2.36
C LYS A 203 -0.43 -10.46 1.66
N LEU A 204 -1.75 -10.45 1.84
CA LEU A 204 -2.64 -11.48 1.35
C LEU A 204 -3.04 -11.29 -0.12
N SER A 205 -3.13 -12.40 -0.85
CA SER A 205 -3.64 -12.46 -2.21
C SER A 205 -5.17 -12.50 -2.21
N PRO A 206 -5.85 -11.73 -3.07
CA PRO A 206 -7.31 -11.86 -3.25
C PRO A 206 -7.70 -13.07 -4.12
N ASN A 207 -6.72 -13.72 -4.78
CA ASN A 207 -6.95 -14.74 -5.80
C ASN A 207 -7.15 -16.14 -5.18
N GLN A 208 -7.92 -16.22 -4.12
CA GLN A 208 -8.23 -17.44 -3.38
C GLN A 208 -9.72 -17.47 -3.02
N THR A 209 -10.23 -18.67 -2.72
CA THR A 209 -11.66 -18.85 -2.45
C THR A 209 -12.07 -18.21 -1.13
N ASP A 210 -11.38 -18.52 -0.04
CA ASP A 210 -11.62 -17.92 1.29
C ASP A 210 -10.32 -17.37 1.87
N ILE A 211 -10.26 -16.04 2.01
CA ILE A 211 -9.09 -15.34 2.54
C ILE A 211 -8.96 -15.52 4.06
N ARG A 212 -10.07 -15.87 4.75
CA ARG A 212 -10.11 -16.02 6.21
C ARG A 212 -9.28 -17.21 6.67
N ASP A 213 -9.26 -18.31 5.94
CA ASP A 213 -8.46 -19.49 6.28
C ASP A 213 -6.96 -19.16 6.21
N ASN A 214 -6.56 -18.40 5.19
CA ASN A 214 -5.19 -17.95 5.07
C ASN A 214 -4.82 -16.99 6.23
N ALA A 215 -5.71 -16.06 6.58
CA ALA A 215 -5.49 -15.14 7.70
C ALA A 215 -5.35 -15.90 9.03
N ARG A 216 -6.21 -16.89 9.33
CA ARG A 216 -6.12 -17.71 10.57
C ARG A 216 -4.77 -18.39 10.70
N LEU A 217 -4.35 -19.10 9.66
CA LEU A 217 -3.07 -19.83 9.72
C LEU A 217 -1.86 -18.88 9.79
N CYS A 218 -1.92 -17.71 9.16
CA CYS A 218 -0.89 -16.68 9.32
C CYS A 218 -0.84 -16.09 10.74
N ILE A 219 -1.98 -15.94 11.41
CA ILE A 219 -2.04 -15.53 12.83
C ILE A 219 -1.34 -16.57 13.70
N GLU A 220 -1.68 -17.85 13.54
CA GLU A 220 -1.05 -18.96 14.28
C GLU A 220 0.46 -19.04 14.00
N ALA A 221 0.90 -18.66 12.81
CA ALA A 221 2.31 -18.63 12.40
C ALA A 221 3.08 -17.40 12.91
N GLY A 222 2.42 -16.42 13.54
CA GLY A 222 3.05 -15.27 14.20
C GLY A 222 3.14 -14.00 13.35
N THR A 223 2.17 -13.75 12.46
CA THR A 223 2.00 -12.42 11.85
C THR A 223 1.50 -11.40 12.88
N ASP A 224 2.01 -10.18 12.86
CA ASP A 224 1.58 -9.09 13.75
C ASP A 224 0.50 -8.22 13.10
N GLY A 225 0.41 -8.22 11.76
CA GLY A 225 -0.56 -7.46 10.99
C GLY A 225 -0.79 -8.04 9.61
N PHE A 226 -1.72 -7.44 8.87
CA PHE A 226 -2.00 -7.82 7.49
C PHE A 226 -1.95 -6.62 6.54
N SER A 227 -1.54 -6.87 5.27
CA SER A 227 -1.79 -5.99 4.13
C SER A 227 -2.82 -6.66 3.22
N VAL A 228 -4.00 -6.06 3.04
CA VAL A 228 -5.15 -6.66 2.32
C VAL A 228 -5.69 -5.66 1.31
N ILE A 229 -5.51 -5.87 0.02
CA ILE A 229 -5.11 -7.05 -0.74
C ILE A 229 -3.93 -6.76 -1.69
N ASN A 230 -3.31 -7.81 -2.22
CA ASN A 230 -2.50 -7.70 -3.42
C ASN A 230 -3.41 -7.54 -4.65
N THR A 231 -2.86 -7.53 -5.86
CA THR A 231 -3.58 -7.33 -7.12
C THR A 231 -4.46 -8.54 -7.49
N VAL A 232 -5.58 -8.26 -8.15
CA VAL A 232 -6.48 -9.29 -8.72
C VAL A 232 -5.90 -9.77 -10.05
N THR A 233 -5.84 -11.08 -10.27
CA THR A 233 -5.37 -11.64 -11.55
C THR A 233 -6.31 -11.25 -12.68
N GLY A 234 -5.76 -10.67 -13.74
CA GLY A 234 -6.51 -10.24 -14.92
C GLY A 234 -5.72 -10.42 -16.21
N MET A 235 -6.41 -10.18 -17.33
CA MET A 235 -5.85 -10.23 -18.68
C MET A 235 -6.49 -9.14 -19.54
N ALA A 236 -5.72 -8.62 -20.50
CA ALA A 236 -6.26 -7.79 -21.58
C ALA A 236 -5.70 -8.28 -22.93
N ILE A 237 -6.50 -8.16 -23.98
CA ILE A 237 -6.22 -8.67 -25.33
C ILE A 237 -6.31 -7.53 -26.33
N ASP A 238 -5.30 -7.42 -27.19
CA ASP A 238 -5.39 -6.69 -28.44
C ASP A 238 -6.17 -7.57 -29.44
N ALA A 239 -7.39 -7.16 -29.75
CA ALA A 239 -8.28 -7.94 -30.61
C ALA A 239 -7.79 -8.02 -32.06
N GLU A 240 -7.16 -6.95 -32.57
CA GLU A 240 -6.64 -6.91 -33.93
C GLU A 240 -5.40 -7.80 -34.07
N ALA A 241 -4.47 -7.69 -33.13
CA ALA A 241 -3.27 -8.53 -33.10
C ALA A 241 -3.54 -9.96 -32.59
N ARG A 242 -4.68 -10.19 -31.92
CA ARG A 242 -5.06 -11.45 -31.24
C ARG A 242 -3.97 -11.93 -30.27
N LYS A 243 -3.42 -10.98 -29.49
CA LYS A 243 -2.32 -11.20 -28.54
C LYS A 243 -2.61 -10.51 -27.21
N PRO A 244 -1.99 -10.99 -26.10
CA PRO A 244 -2.01 -10.24 -24.86
C PRO A 244 -1.36 -8.86 -25.04
N VAL A 245 -1.91 -7.82 -24.38
CA VAL A 245 -1.37 -6.45 -24.41
C VAL A 245 -0.09 -6.29 -23.59
N ILE A 246 0.13 -7.19 -22.63
CA ILE A 246 1.37 -7.29 -21.86
C ILE A 246 2.14 -8.53 -22.27
N GLY A 247 3.46 -8.54 -22.10
CA GLY A 247 4.32 -9.65 -22.53
C GLY A 247 3.98 -10.99 -21.87
N ASN A 248 3.39 -10.96 -20.66
CA ASN A 248 2.83 -12.13 -19.99
C ASN A 248 1.36 -12.32 -20.38
N LEU A 249 0.88 -13.57 -20.37
CA LEU A 249 -0.54 -13.86 -20.64
C LEU A 249 -1.49 -13.19 -19.64
N ARG A 250 -1.05 -13.05 -18.38
CA ARG A 250 -1.82 -12.49 -17.28
C ARG A 250 -0.96 -11.55 -16.46
N GLY A 251 -1.61 -10.58 -15.78
CA GLY A 251 -0.98 -9.66 -14.84
C GLY A 251 -1.85 -9.39 -13.64
N GLY A 252 -1.35 -8.59 -12.71
CA GLY A 252 -2.12 -8.11 -11.57
C GLY A 252 -2.90 -6.84 -11.95
N LEU A 253 -4.22 -6.87 -11.79
CA LEU A 253 -5.10 -5.71 -11.92
C LEU A 253 -5.11 -4.93 -10.61
N SER A 254 -4.90 -3.62 -10.69
CA SER A 254 -4.98 -2.66 -9.59
C SER A 254 -5.82 -1.44 -9.98
N GLY A 255 -6.09 -0.55 -9.03
CA GLY A 255 -6.88 0.67 -9.27
C GLY A 255 -8.37 0.53 -8.92
N PRO A 256 -9.21 1.53 -9.25
CA PRO A 256 -10.61 1.60 -8.79
C PRO A 256 -11.46 0.38 -9.11
N ALA A 257 -11.15 -0.33 -10.20
CA ALA A 257 -11.88 -1.53 -10.62
C ALA A 257 -11.91 -2.64 -9.55
N ILE A 258 -10.91 -2.71 -8.67
CA ILE A 258 -10.83 -3.76 -7.65
C ILE A 258 -11.35 -3.31 -6.27
N LYS A 259 -11.75 -2.05 -6.09
CA LYS A 259 -12.17 -1.52 -4.77
C LYS A 259 -13.27 -2.37 -4.10
N PRO A 260 -14.37 -2.75 -4.77
CA PRO A 260 -15.41 -3.55 -4.12
C PRO A 260 -14.91 -4.92 -3.64
N ILE A 261 -14.00 -5.54 -4.38
CA ILE A 261 -13.37 -6.81 -4.00
C ILE A 261 -12.48 -6.60 -2.78
N ALA A 262 -11.66 -5.55 -2.80
CA ALA A 262 -10.74 -5.23 -1.72
C ALA A 262 -11.48 -4.91 -0.40
N LEU A 263 -12.57 -4.15 -0.45
CA LEU A 263 -13.42 -3.83 0.70
C LEU A 263 -13.98 -5.10 1.35
N LEU A 264 -14.56 -6.01 0.55
CA LEU A 264 -15.06 -7.28 1.06
C LEU A 264 -13.94 -8.09 1.73
N LYS A 265 -12.77 -8.19 1.07
CA LYS A 265 -11.63 -8.96 1.61
C LYS A 265 -11.06 -8.34 2.88
N VAL A 266 -11.04 -7.02 3.02
CA VAL A 266 -10.65 -6.35 4.27
C VAL A 266 -11.65 -6.70 5.38
N HIS A 267 -12.94 -6.64 5.11
CA HIS A 267 -13.97 -7.01 6.08
C HIS A 267 -13.85 -8.47 6.52
N GLU A 268 -13.72 -9.41 5.57
CA GLU A 268 -13.53 -10.84 5.86
C GLU A 268 -12.28 -11.11 6.72
N VAL A 269 -11.15 -10.41 6.46
CA VAL A 269 -9.94 -10.54 7.28
C VAL A 269 -10.14 -9.88 8.64
N HIS A 270 -10.85 -8.76 8.72
CA HIS A 270 -11.15 -8.09 9.98
C HIS A 270 -11.95 -8.99 10.93
N GLU A 271 -12.94 -9.75 10.43
CA GLU A 271 -13.70 -10.72 11.25
C GLU A 271 -12.79 -11.73 11.99
N VAL A 272 -11.67 -12.09 11.36
CA VAL A 272 -10.70 -13.07 11.92
C VAL A 272 -9.63 -12.37 12.75
N ALA A 273 -9.19 -11.19 12.35
CA ALA A 273 -8.06 -10.47 12.96
C ALA A 273 -8.46 -9.68 14.22
N ALA A 274 -9.69 -9.12 14.27
CA ALA A 274 -10.15 -8.25 15.35
C ALA A 274 -10.15 -8.93 16.75
N PRO A 275 -10.56 -10.21 16.92
CA PRO A 275 -10.47 -10.88 18.22
C PRO A 275 -9.03 -10.95 18.77
N HIS A 276 -8.04 -10.94 17.89
CA HIS A 276 -6.61 -10.96 18.22
C HIS A 276 -5.98 -9.57 18.28
N ARG A 277 -6.75 -8.50 18.00
CA ARG A 277 -6.29 -7.09 17.89
C ARG A 277 -5.18 -6.91 16.86
N ILE A 278 -5.24 -7.68 15.79
CA ILE A 278 -4.26 -7.61 14.69
C ILE A 278 -4.68 -6.53 13.70
N PRO A 279 -3.86 -5.49 13.47
CA PRO A 279 -4.19 -4.39 12.57
C PRO A 279 -4.11 -4.80 11.10
N ILE A 280 -4.85 -4.07 10.26
CA ILE A 280 -4.92 -4.29 8.81
C ILE A 280 -4.54 -3.00 8.08
N ILE A 281 -3.63 -3.10 7.12
CA ILE A 281 -3.40 -2.11 6.09
C ILE A 281 -4.33 -2.46 4.92
N GLY A 282 -5.48 -1.77 4.82
CA GLY A 282 -6.46 -1.99 3.76
C GLY A 282 -6.01 -1.32 2.46
N GLN A 283 -5.99 -2.05 1.34
CA GLN A 283 -5.47 -1.54 0.07
C GLN A 283 -6.18 -2.15 -1.13
N GLY A 284 -6.38 -1.33 -2.19
CA GLY A 284 -6.98 -1.75 -3.45
C GLY A 284 -8.01 -0.76 -3.99
N GLY A 285 -7.58 0.17 -4.83
CA GLY A 285 -8.45 1.09 -5.53
C GLY A 285 -8.82 2.38 -4.81
N ILE A 286 -8.15 2.71 -3.72
CA ILE A 286 -8.35 3.96 -2.96
C ILE A 286 -7.81 5.15 -3.75
N ARG A 287 -8.66 6.18 -3.96
CA ARG A 287 -8.32 7.43 -4.67
C ARG A 287 -8.74 8.68 -3.91
N THR A 288 -9.74 8.58 -3.06
CA THR A 288 -10.36 9.71 -2.35
C THR A 288 -10.43 9.45 -0.86
N ALA A 289 -10.72 10.48 -0.07
CA ALA A 289 -10.97 10.34 1.36
C ALA A 289 -12.16 9.42 1.64
N THR A 290 -13.21 9.48 0.83
CA THR A 290 -14.37 8.58 0.96
C THR A 290 -13.94 7.12 0.78
N ASP A 291 -13.13 6.81 -0.24
CA ASP A 291 -12.62 5.45 -0.41
C ASP A 291 -11.83 5.00 0.83
N ALA A 292 -10.94 5.86 1.35
CA ALA A 292 -10.14 5.55 2.54
C ALA A 292 -11.02 5.29 3.77
N LEU A 293 -12.04 6.13 4.00
CA LEU A 293 -13.01 5.96 5.09
C LEU A 293 -13.79 4.65 4.97
N GLU A 294 -14.22 4.26 3.76
CA GLU A 294 -14.88 2.97 3.54
C GLU A 294 -14.00 1.80 3.99
N PHE A 295 -12.68 1.82 3.68
CA PHE A 295 -11.75 0.80 4.13
C PHE A 295 -11.56 0.79 5.64
N ILE A 296 -11.46 1.96 6.28
CA ILE A 296 -11.32 2.08 7.73
C ILE A 296 -12.58 1.55 8.42
N ILE A 297 -13.76 1.95 7.97
CA ILE A 297 -15.05 1.47 8.47
C ILE A 297 -15.19 -0.05 8.29
N ALA A 298 -14.66 -0.61 7.19
CA ALA A 298 -14.66 -2.06 6.96
C ALA A 298 -13.68 -2.84 7.86
N GLY A 299 -12.79 -2.17 8.60
CA GLY A 299 -11.87 -2.77 9.57
C GLY A 299 -10.38 -2.51 9.32
N ALA A 300 -10.01 -1.68 8.35
CA ALA A 300 -8.61 -1.31 8.16
C ALA A 300 -8.15 -0.29 9.21
N THR A 301 -7.02 -0.55 9.85
CA THR A 301 -6.35 0.37 10.78
C THR A 301 -5.59 1.47 10.04
N ALA A 302 -5.04 1.13 8.88
CA ALA A 302 -4.37 2.04 7.97
C ALA A 302 -4.79 1.73 6.52
N VAL A 303 -4.54 2.65 5.60
CA VAL A 303 -4.95 2.53 4.19
C VAL A 303 -3.78 2.68 3.24
N GLY A 304 -3.66 1.76 2.29
CA GLY A 304 -2.58 1.71 1.32
C GLY A 304 -2.91 2.42 0.01
N ILE A 305 -2.12 3.42 -0.36
CA ILE A 305 -2.28 4.18 -1.60
C ILE A 305 -1.22 3.73 -2.61
N GLY A 306 -1.67 3.26 -3.77
CA GLY A 306 -0.81 2.74 -4.83
C GLY A 306 -1.10 3.40 -6.17
N THR A 307 -1.87 2.75 -7.04
CA THR A 307 -2.16 3.17 -8.44
C THR A 307 -2.64 4.62 -8.55
N ALA A 308 -3.33 5.15 -7.53
CA ALA A 308 -3.78 6.54 -7.49
C ALA A 308 -2.64 7.55 -7.66
N LEU A 309 -1.43 7.22 -7.19
CA LEU A 309 -0.25 8.07 -7.25
C LEU A 309 0.24 8.33 -8.69
N PHE A 310 -0.07 7.44 -9.63
CA PHE A 310 0.28 7.63 -11.04
C PHE A 310 -0.60 8.66 -11.75
N TYR A 311 -1.81 8.92 -11.21
CA TYR A 311 -2.74 9.92 -11.73
C TYR A 311 -2.69 11.23 -10.94
N ASP A 312 -2.53 11.14 -9.63
CA ASP A 312 -2.44 12.28 -8.71
C ASP A 312 -1.33 12.04 -7.68
N PRO A 313 -0.11 12.53 -7.95
CA PRO A 313 1.01 12.35 -7.03
C PRO A 313 0.80 12.93 -5.63
N LEU A 314 -0.13 13.88 -5.47
CA LEU A 314 -0.46 14.51 -4.19
C LEU A 314 -1.77 13.99 -3.58
N ALA A 315 -2.27 12.83 -4.04
CA ALA A 315 -3.52 12.22 -3.55
C ALA A 315 -3.51 12.06 -2.02
N CYS A 316 -2.37 11.67 -1.43
CA CYS A 316 -2.26 11.43 0.02
C CYS A 316 -2.62 12.66 0.86
N ARG A 317 -2.18 13.85 0.44
CA ARG A 317 -2.51 15.10 1.14
C ARG A 317 -4.00 15.41 1.09
N LYS A 318 -4.63 15.18 -0.07
CA LYS A 318 -6.07 15.39 -0.26
C LYS A 318 -6.90 14.38 0.54
N ILE A 319 -6.43 13.14 0.61
CA ILE A 319 -7.08 12.07 1.39
C ILE A 319 -6.98 12.40 2.88
N ASN A 320 -5.81 12.77 3.41
CA ASN A 320 -5.65 13.18 4.80
C ASN A 320 -6.57 14.35 5.16
N ALA A 321 -6.59 15.40 4.32
CA ALA A 321 -7.45 16.55 4.55
C ALA A 321 -8.94 16.17 4.59
N GLY A 322 -9.36 15.28 3.69
CA GLY A 322 -10.76 14.82 3.64
C GLY A 322 -11.13 13.88 4.79
N ILE A 323 -10.21 13.06 5.31
CA ILE A 323 -10.43 12.26 6.52
C ILE A 323 -10.58 13.21 7.73
N ALA A 324 -9.68 14.18 7.89
CA ALA A 324 -9.76 15.15 8.99
C ALA A 324 -11.08 15.96 8.97
N ASP A 325 -11.50 16.43 7.80
CA ASP A 325 -12.78 17.10 7.60
C ASP A 325 -13.99 16.20 7.99
N TYR A 326 -13.92 14.92 7.63
CA TYR A 326 -14.96 13.96 8.01
C TYR A 326 -15.03 13.78 9.53
N LEU A 327 -13.89 13.59 10.21
CA LEU A 327 -13.82 13.44 11.66
C LEU A 327 -14.40 14.69 12.37
N GLU A 328 -14.01 15.89 11.95
CA GLU A 328 -14.51 17.16 12.50
C GLU A 328 -16.04 17.30 12.34
N ARG A 329 -16.57 17.05 11.11
CA ARG A 329 -18.02 17.16 10.84
C ARG A 329 -18.87 16.17 11.61
N HIS A 330 -18.30 15.01 11.97
CA HIS A 330 -19.02 13.97 12.72
C HIS A 330 -18.73 13.97 14.21
N GLY A 331 -17.87 14.88 14.71
CA GLY A 331 -17.49 14.96 16.12
C GLY A 331 -16.74 13.72 16.62
N ILE A 332 -15.89 13.14 15.76
CA ILE A 332 -15.10 11.94 16.05
C ILE A 332 -13.67 12.38 16.39
N ASP A 333 -13.17 11.96 17.54
CA ASP A 333 -11.90 12.42 18.06
C ASP A 333 -10.68 11.83 17.34
N SER A 334 -10.78 10.58 16.87
CA SER A 334 -9.66 9.85 16.26
C SER A 334 -10.13 8.99 15.08
N VAL A 335 -9.27 8.87 14.07
CA VAL A 335 -9.48 7.94 12.96
C VAL A 335 -9.58 6.48 13.45
N GLY A 336 -8.93 6.15 14.57
CA GLY A 336 -9.02 4.84 15.20
C GLY A 336 -10.43 4.45 15.67
N ASP A 337 -11.28 5.44 15.99
CA ASP A 337 -12.66 5.21 16.45
C ASP A 337 -13.57 4.72 15.31
N LEU A 338 -13.14 4.88 14.06
CA LEU A 338 -13.86 4.41 12.88
C LEU A 338 -13.54 2.97 12.48
N VAL A 339 -12.44 2.40 13.01
CA VAL A 339 -11.99 1.06 12.60
C VAL A 339 -13.03 0.00 12.93
N GLY A 340 -13.54 -0.67 11.88
CA GLY A 340 -14.53 -1.74 12.02
C GLY A 340 -15.92 -1.27 12.49
N SER A 341 -16.24 0.01 12.32
CA SER A 341 -17.53 0.60 12.74
C SER A 341 -18.68 0.35 11.76
N LEU A 342 -18.53 -0.55 10.80
CA LEU A 342 -19.58 -0.92 9.85
C LEU A 342 -20.81 -1.43 10.58
N GLN A 343 -21.93 -0.78 10.34
CA GLN A 343 -23.24 -1.22 10.86
C GLN A 343 -23.89 -2.18 9.85
N THR A 344 -24.20 -3.40 10.27
CA THR A 344 -24.83 -4.46 9.45
C THR A 344 -26.23 -4.78 9.97
#